data_cc491185d44a1c15b3057466bcb6f848
#
_entry.id   cc491185d44a1c15b3057466bcb6f848
#
_cell.length_a   1.000
_cell.length_b   1.000
_cell.length_c   1.000
_cell.angle_alpha   90.00
_cell.angle_beta   90.00
_cell.angle_gamma   90.00
#
_symmetry.space_group_name_H-M   'P 1'
#
loop_
_entity.id
_entity.type
_entity.pdbx_description
1 polymer ?
#
loop_
_entity_poly.entity_id
_entity_poly.type
_entity_poly.pdbx_seq_one_letter_code
_entity_poly.pdbx_strand_id
1 'polypeptide(L)'
;MLAFEADAAGDWIARLDCGHRRHIRHHPPLADYPWIVDAAGRAARVGAEIECERCRRGEVPDGAAPYRTTDEFDETTLPAGLRRDHTTRAGVWGRVEVLAGQLRFVMPALAVDRVIEAGGHAIIPPELPHLVEPLGPVRMRVVFLRVP
;
A
#
# COMPACT_ATOMS: atom_id res chain seq x y z
N MET A 1 8.77 -9.79 -3.84
CA MET A 1 8.53 -10.88 -2.83
C MET A 1 9.76 -11.04 -1.95
N LEU A 2 9.59 -11.14 -0.63
CA LEU A 2 10.71 -11.24 0.32
C LEU A 2 11.03 -12.70 0.68
N ALA A 3 10.03 -13.53 0.89
CA ALA A 3 10.19 -14.91 1.34
C ALA A 3 8.93 -15.73 1.07
N PHE A 4 9.07 -17.05 1.25
CA PHE A 4 7.95 -17.99 1.26
C PHE A 4 7.86 -18.70 2.59
N GLU A 5 6.64 -18.95 3.05
CA GLU A 5 6.34 -19.74 4.26
C GLU A 5 5.17 -20.68 3.95
N ALA A 6 5.13 -21.84 4.61
CA ALA A 6 3.98 -22.74 4.53
C ALA A 6 2.98 -22.40 5.62
N ASP A 7 1.70 -22.46 5.32
CA ASP A 7 0.64 -22.39 6.33
C ASP A 7 0.39 -23.76 7.00
N ALA A 8 -0.55 -23.80 7.93
CA ALA A 8 -0.90 -25.02 8.65
C ALA A 8 -1.48 -26.13 7.74
N ALA A 9 -2.00 -25.79 6.58
CA ALA A 9 -2.52 -26.72 5.57
C ALA A 9 -1.46 -27.18 4.57
N GLY A 10 -0.24 -26.61 4.64
CA GLY A 10 0.85 -26.89 3.72
C GLY A 10 0.83 -26.06 2.45
N ASP A 11 -0.08 -25.08 2.34
CA ASP A 11 -0.11 -24.15 1.23
C ASP A 11 0.99 -23.08 1.37
N TRP A 12 1.58 -22.68 0.24
CA TRP A 12 2.63 -21.68 0.24
C TRP A 12 2.09 -20.24 0.23
N ILE A 13 2.68 -19.45 1.11
CA ILE A 13 2.39 -18.01 1.25
C ILE A 13 3.64 -17.23 0.87
N ALA A 14 3.51 -16.32 -0.10
CA ALA A 14 4.53 -15.31 -0.38
C ALA A 14 4.35 -14.14 0.58
N ARG A 15 5.44 -13.74 1.27
CA ARG A 15 5.53 -12.47 2.01
C ARG A 15 6.00 -11.39 1.06
N LEU A 16 5.23 -10.31 0.98
CA LEU A 16 5.52 -9.17 0.10
C LEU A 16 6.24 -8.07 0.90
N ASP A 17 7.01 -7.25 0.21
CA ASP A 17 7.71 -6.08 0.77
C ASP A 17 6.75 -5.01 1.33
N CYS A 18 5.53 -4.93 0.78
CA CYS A 18 4.46 -4.11 1.35
C CYS A 18 3.90 -4.64 2.69
N GLY A 19 4.33 -5.81 3.15
CA GLY A 19 3.85 -6.45 4.38
C GLY A 19 2.63 -7.36 4.19
N HIS A 20 2.00 -7.35 3.03
CA HIS A 20 0.92 -8.28 2.75
C HIS A 20 1.42 -9.70 2.52
N ARG A 21 0.51 -10.65 2.75
CA ARG A 21 0.73 -12.09 2.52
C ARG A 21 -0.18 -12.53 1.39
N ARG A 22 0.34 -13.31 0.45
CA ARG A 22 -0.40 -13.84 -0.69
C ARG A 22 -0.23 -15.35 -0.79
N HIS A 23 -1.33 -16.10 -0.73
CA HIS A 23 -1.32 -17.52 -1.04
C HIS A 23 -1.04 -17.74 -2.52
N ILE A 24 -0.14 -18.67 -2.81
CA ILE A 24 0.19 -19.08 -4.17
C ILE A 24 0.01 -20.59 -4.24
N ARG A 25 -0.96 -21.03 -5.04
CA ARG A 25 -1.31 -22.42 -5.21
C ARG A 25 -1.09 -22.84 -6.65
N HIS A 26 -0.62 -24.05 -6.85
CA HIS A 26 -0.52 -24.65 -8.17
C HIS A 26 -1.70 -25.61 -8.36
N HIS A 27 -2.71 -25.16 -9.09
CA HIS A 27 -3.93 -25.91 -9.42
C HIS A 27 -4.28 -25.72 -10.90
N PRO A 28 -3.57 -26.39 -11.84
CA PRO A 28 -3.91 -26.33 -13.26
C PRO A 28 -5.34 -26.82 -13.53
N PRO A 29 -6.07 -26.28 -14.49
CA PRO A 29 -5.68 -25.14 -15.35
C PRO A 29 -5.97 -23.75 -14.75
N LEU A 30 -6.57 -23.66 -13.57
CA LEU A 30 -7.06 -22.41 -12.97
C LEU A 30 -5.93 -21.54 -12.37
N ALA A 31 -4.88 -22.19 -11.86
CA ALA A 31 -3.71 -21.50 -11.31
C ALA A 31 -2.44 -22.30 -11.68
N ASP A 32 -1.66 -21.78 -12.60
CA ASP A 32 -0.46 -22.47 -13.11
C ASP A 32 0.81 -21.80 -12.58
N TYR A 33 1.24 -22.24 -11.39
CA TYR A 33 2.47 -21.81 -10.73
C TYR A 33 3.36 -23.00 -10.37
N PRO A 34 3.89 -23.76 -11.36
CA PRO A 34 4.62 -24.99 -11.11
C PRO A 34 5.87 -24.78 -10.23
N TRP A 35 6.47 -23.61 -10.28
CA TRP A 35 7.64 -23.23 -9.50
C TRP A 35 7.38 -23.18 -7.97
N ILE A 36 6.11 -23.14 -7.54
CA ILE A 36 5.80 -23.05 -6.09
C ILE A 36 6.02 -24.39 -5.38
N VAL A 37 5.96 -25.53 -6.11
CA VAL A 37 6.00 -26.85 -5.50
C VAL A 37 7.39 -27.28 -5.04
N ASP A 38 8.46 -26.75 -5.63
CA ASP A 38 9.83 -27.11 -5.25
C ASP A 38 10.62 -25.93 -4.64
N ALA A 39 11.66 -26.26 -3.88
CA ALA A 39 12.45 -25.28 -3.15
C ALA A 39 13.27 -24.37 -4.09
N ALA A 40 13.81 -24.92 -5.19
CA ALA A 40 14.61 -24.17 -6.14
C ALA A 40 13.74 -23.15 -6.91
N GLY A 41 12.54 -23.57 -7.32
CA GLY A 41 11.57 -22.68 -7.96
C GLY A 41 11.16 -21.52 -7.08
N ARG A 42 10.90 -21.76 -5.78
CA ARG A 42 10.61 -20.69 -4.80
C ARG A 42 11.81 -19.77 -4.61
N ALA A 43 13.02 -20.33 -4.43
CA ALA A 43 14.23 -19.55 -4.26
C ALA A 43 14.50 -18.60 -5.44
N ALA A 44 14.28 -19.07 -6.67
CA ALA A 44 14.43 -18.27 -7.87
C ALA A 44 13.43 -17.11 -8.00
N ARG A 45 12.35 -17.12 -7.21
CA ARG A 45 11.32 -16.07 -7.20
C ARG A 45 11.46 -15.07 -6.06
N VAL A 46 12.37 -15.29 -5.13
CA VAL A 46 12.72 -14.26 -4.13
C VAL A 46 13.32 -13.07 -4.85
N GLY A 47 12.86 -11.85 -4.53
CA GLY A 47 13.22 -10.61 -5.22
C GLY A 47 12.37 -10.29 -6.45
N ALA A 48 11.60 -11.23 -7.01
CA ALA A 48 10.72 -10.94 -8.12
C ALA A 48 9.54 -10.03 -7.72
N GLU A 49 9.15 -9.13 -8.61
CA GLU A 49 7.96 -8.31 -8.44
C GLU A 49 6.69 -9.13 -8.63
N ILE A 50 5.69 -8.83 -7.85
CA ILE A 50 4.35 -9.41 -7.97
C ILE A 50 3.31 -8.36 -7.57
N GLU A 51 2.24 -8.27 -8.35
CA GLU A 51 1.12 -7.39 -8.00
C GLU A 51 0.48 -7.79 -6.67
N CYS A 52 0.19 -6.79 -5.85
CA CYS A 52 -0.54 -6.97 -4.61
C CYS A 52 -1.96 -6.41 -4.73
N GLU A 53 -2.95 -7.29 -4.88
CA GLU A 53 -4.35 -6.89 -4.98
C GLU A 53 -4.84 -6.14 -3.73
N ARG A 54 -4.31 -6.46 -2.57
CA ARG A 54 -4.66 -5.76 -1.32
C ARG A 54 -4.16 -4.31 -1.33
N CYS A 55 -2.94 -4.06 -1.87
CA CYS A 55 -2.46 -2.69 -2.08
C CYS A 55 -3.34 -1.92 -3.07
N ARG A 56 -3.75 -2.55 -4.15
CA ARG A 56 -4.65 -1.93 -5.15
C ARG A 56 -6.00 -1.54 -4.55
N ARG A 57 -6.52 -2.32 -3.62
CA ARG A 57 -7.76 -2.02 -2.90
C ARG A 57 -7.58 -1.04 -1.73
N GLY A 58 -6.36 -0.57 -1.48
CA GLY A 58 -6.07 0.32 -0.37
C GLY A 58 -6.20 -0.35 1.01
N GLU A 59 -6.00 -1.65 1.07
CA GLU A 59 -6.01 -2.40 2.32
C GLU A 59 -4.64 -2.28 3.01
N VAL A 60 -4.64 -2.02 4.30
CA VAL A 60 -3.43 -2.02 5.14
C VAL A 60 -3.14 -3.45 5.59
N PRO A 61 -1.87 -3.88 5.69
CA PRO A 61 -1.55 -5.21 6.19
C PRO A 61 -2.03 -5.44 7.61
N ASP A 62 -2.36 -6.69 7.92
CA ASP A 62 -2.77 -7.11 9.25
C ASP A 62 -1.67 -6.79 10.28
N GLY A 63 -2.06 -6.23 11.42
CA GLY A 63 -1.13 -5.82 12.48
C GLY A 63 -0.45 -4.46 12.25
N ALA A 64 -0.69 -3.78 11.14
CA ALA A 64 -0.17 -2.43 10.96
C ALA A 64 -0.79 -1.47 11.97
N ALA A 65 0.06 -0.73 12.68
CA ALA A 65 -0.35 0.19 13.73
C ALA A 65 0.15 1.62 13.47
N PRO A 66 -0.67 2.63 13.80
CA PRO A 66 -0.23 4.02 13.76
C PRO A 66 0.92 4.26 14.74
N TYR A 67 1.94 5.00 14.29
CA TYR A 67 3.05 5.40 15.16
C TYR A 67 3.34 6.89 15.11
N ARG A 68 2.82 7.61 14.11
CA ARG A 68 2.98 9.05 13.95
C ARG A 68 1.79 9.64 13.21
N THR A 69 1.33 10.80 13.64
CA THR A 69 0.36 11.64 12.92
C THR A 69 0.98 13.01 12.70
N THR A 70 0.81 13.58 11.53
CA THR A 70 1.24 14.96 11.26
C THR A 70 0.31 15.97 11.95
N ASP A 71 0.75 17.22 12.00
CA ASP A 71 -0.16 18.33 12.23
C ASP A 71 -1.22 18.38 11.11
N GLU A 72 -2.30 19.08 11.36
CA GLU A 72 -3.29 19.38 10.35
C GLU A 72 -2.73 20.40 9.35
N PHE A 73 -2.95 20.14 8.06
CA PHE A 73 -2.63 21.04 6.97
C PHE A 73 -3.92 21.59 6.35
N ASP A 74 -3.86 22.81 5.88
CA ASP A 74 -4.85 23.41 4.99
C ASP A 74 -4.24 23.66 3.59
N GLU A 75 -5.01 24.24 2.68
CA GLU A 75 -4.57 24.56 1.32
C GLU A 75 -3.37 25.51 1.27
N THR A 76 -3.10 26.27 2.34
CA THR A 76 -1.98 27.23 2.42
C THR A 76 -0.76 26.63 3.10
N THR A 77 -0.95 25.71 4.07
CA THR A 77 0.13 25.11 4.88
C THR A 77 0.59 23.76 4.37
N LEU A 78 -0.16 23.15 3.45
CA LEU A 78 0.21 21.86 2.84
C LEU A 78 1.59 21.94 2.20
N PRO A 79 2.58 21.14 2.64
CA PRO A 79 3.91 21.17 2.07
C PRO A 79 3.92 20.94 0.56
N ALA A 80 4.70 21.77 -0.16
CA ALA A 80 4.79 21.68 -1.62
C ALA A 80 5.25 20.29 -2.12
N GLY A 81 6.06 19.58 -1.31
CA GLY A 81 6.50 18.22 -1.59
C GLY A 81 5.34 17.22 -1.70
N LEU A 82 4.27 17.40 -0.96
CA LEU A 82 3.09 16.51 -1.02
C LEU A 82 2.21 16.76 -2.24
N ARG A 83 2.38 17.90 -2.92
CA ARG A 83 1.67 18.24 -4.16
C ARG A 83 2.36 17.73 -5.42
N ARG A 84 3.48 17.03 -5.27
CA ARG A 84 4.27 16.42 -6.35
C ARG A 84 4.43 14.95 -6.04
N ASP A 85 5.03 14.22 -6.97
CA ASP A 85 5.38 12.83 -6.73
C ASP A 85 6.20 12.69 -5.44
N HIS A 86 5.57 12.12 -4.44
CA HIS A 86 6.10 11.90 -3.11
C HIS A 86 6.00 10.43 -2.77
N THR A 87 6.95 9.90 -2.00
CA THR A 87 6.92 8.52 -1.54
C THR A 87 7.08 8.43 -0.03
N THR A 88 6.49 7.42 0.58
CA THR A 88 6.85 7.00 1.92
C THR A 88 8.09 6.12 1.88
N ARG A 89 8.74 5.91 3.03
CA ARG A 89 9.90 5.01 3.13
C ARG A 89 9.44 3.54 3.06
N ALA A 90 10.41 2.65 2.79
CA ALA A 90 10.20 1.20 2.87
C ALA A 90 9.55 0.80 4.21
N GLY A 91 8.54 -0.04 4.16
CA GLY A 91 7.78 -0.51 5.33
C GLY A 91 6.89 0.53 6.01
N VAL A 92 6.82 1.75 5.50
CA VAL A 92 5.98 2.83 6.05
C VAL A 92 4.74 3.03 5.19
N TRP A 93 3.60 2.75 5.77
CA TRP A 93 2.29 3.03 5.19
C TRP A 93 1.82 4.44 5.56
N GLY A 94 1.08 5.08 4.66
CA GLY A 94 0.42 6.35 4.94
C GLY A 94 -1.11 6.19 4.87
N ARG A 95 -1.81 7.00 5.66
CA ARG A 95 -3.24 7.22 5.54
C ARG A 95 -3.50 8.71 5.52
N VAL A 96 -3.89 9.23 4.37
CA VAL A 96 -4.36 10.61 4.24
C VAL A 96 -5.78 10.67 4.74
N GLU A 97 -6.06 11.53 5.71
CA GLU A 97 -7.39 11.76 6.26
C GLU A 97 -7.84 13.18 5.92
N VAL A 98 -9.00 13.32 5.28
CA VAL A 98 -9.62 14.62 4.99
C VAL A 98 -10.63 14.93 6.09
N LEU A 99 -10.39 16.02 6.82
CA LEU A 99 -11.21 16.45 7.95
C LEU A 99 -12.27 17.47 7.54
N ALA A 100 -11.99 18.28 6.50
CA ALA A 100 -12.93 19.22 5.90
C ALA A 100 -12.55 19.49 4.46
N GLY A 101 -13.53 19.85 3.63
CA GLY A 101 -13.32 20.14 2.22
C GLY A 101 -13.11 18.91 1.36
N GLN A 102 -12.40 19.08 0.24
CA GLN A 102 -12.13 18.04 -0.74
C GLN A 102 -10.67 18.04 -1.15
N LEU A 103 -10.12 16.84 -1.33
CA LEU A 103 -8.74 16.62 -1.73
C LEU A 103 -8.69 15.61 -2.88
N ARG A 104 -8.08 15.98 -4.01
CA ARG A 104 -7.77 15.02 -5.06
C ARG A 104 -6.55 14.21 -4.64
N PHE A 105 -6.62 12.91 -4.74
CA PHE A 105 -5.55 11.96 -4.44
C PHE A 105 -5.21 11.15 -5.69
N VAL A 106 -3.94 11.15 -6.08
CA VAL A 106 -3.45 10.47 -7.28
C VAL A 106 -2.30 9.53 -6.91
N MET A 107 -2.39 8.30 -7.36
CA MET A 107 -1.35 7.28 -7.22
C MET A 107 -1.29 6.45 -8.52
N PRO A 108 -0.45 6.87 -9.49
CA PRO A 108 -0.47 6.32 -10.86
C PRO A 108 -0.17 4.83 -10.92
N ALA A 109 0.76 4.33 -10.10
CA ALA A 109 1.16 2.92 -10.11
C ALA A 109 0.01 1.95 -9.80
N LEU A 110 -1.03 2.41 -9.10
CA LEU A 110 -2.22 1.62 -8.80
C LEU A 110 -3.47 2.10 -9.56
N ALA A 111 -3.30 2.98 -10.55
CA ALA A 111 -4.38 3.59 -11.32
C ALA A 111 -5.45 4.28 -10.44
N VAL A 112 -5.00 4.92 -9.34
CA VAL A 112 -5.86 5.68 -8.43
C VAL A 112 -5.81 7.15 -8.81
N ASP A 113 -6.97 7.74 -9.10
CA ASP A 113 -7.19 9.19 -9.24
C ASP A 113 -8.62 9.45 -8.76
N ARG A 114 -8.76 10.01 -7.58
CA ARG A 114 -10.07 10.22 -6.98
C ARG A 114 -10.10 11.41 -6.03
N VAL A 115 -11.29 11.93 -5.80
CA VAL A 115 -11.55 12.95 -4.78
C VAL A 115 -11.91 12.27 -3.46
N ILE A 116 -11.29 12.75 -2.38
CA ILE A 116 -11.58 12.36 -1.01
C ILE A 116 -12.40 13.49 -0.39
N GLU A 117 -13.59 13.17 0.05
CA GLU A 117 -14.49 14.05 0.77
C GLU A 117 -14.15 14.12 2.27
N ALA A 118 -14.67 15.12 2.96
CA ALA A 118 -14.57 15.22 4.42
C ALA A 118 -15.06 13.94 5.12
N GLY A 119 -14.27 13.43 6.06
CA GLY A 119 -14.50 12.15 6.74
C GLY A 119 -13.93 10.94 5.98
N GLY A 120 -13.47 11.11 4.74
CA GLY A 120 -12.84 10.06 3.94
C GLY A 120 -11.33 9.98 4.13
N HIS A 121 -10.75 8.93 3.56
CA HIS A 121 -9.31 8.71 3.61
C HIS A 121 -8.80 7.99 2.35
N ALA A 122 -7.48 8.03 2.15
CA ALA A 122 -6.77 7.21 1.17
C ALA A 122 -5.57 6.54 1.82
N ILE A 123 -5.28 5.30 1.40
CA ILE A 123 -4.15 4.52 1.86
C ILE A 123 -3.00 4.65 0.87
N ILE A 124 -1.80 4.83 1.39
CA ILE A 124 -0.55 4.95 0.66
C ILE A 124 0.33 3.76 1.02
N PRO A 125 0.52 2.78 0.12
CA PRO A 125 1.52 1.73 0.30
C PRO A 125 2.95 2.30 0.33
N PRO A 126 3.91 1.57 0.95
CA PRO A 126 5.30 1.99 0.98
C PRO A 126 5.88 2.24 -0.42
N GLU A 127 6.71 3.26 -0.52
CA GLU A 127 7.54 3.58 -1.70
C GLU A 127 6.79 3.89 -3.01
N LEU A 128 5.45 3.92 -3.00
CA LEU A 128 4.70 4.26 -4.19
C LEU A 128 4.56 5.79 -4.36
N PRO A 129 4.89 6.32 -5.55
CA PRO A 129 4.69 7.73 -5.87
C PRO A 129 3.20 8.10 -5.81
N HIS A 130 2.92 9.19 -5.11
CA HIS A 130 1.57 9.74 -4.97
C HIS A 130 1.64 11.26 -4.80
N LEU A 131 0.52 11.91 -5.04
CA LEU A 131 0.35 13.33 -4.78
C LEU A 131 -1.05 13.64 -4.28
N VAL A 132 -1.20 14.78 -3.64
CA VAL A 132 -2.46 15.36 -3.21
C VAL A 132 -2.62 16.77 -3.76
N GLU A 133 -3.86 17.14 -4.13
CA GLU A 133 -4.20 18.44 -4.66
C GLU A 133 -5.47 18.95 -3.95
N PRO A 134 -5.38 20.06 -3.19
CA PRO A 134 -6.56 20.71 -2.63
C PRO A 134 -7.51 21.20 -3.72
N LEU A 135 -8.80 20.92 -3.57
CA LEU A 135 -9.86 21.41 -4.44
C LEU A 135 -10.64 22.55 -3.79
N GLY A 136 -9.93 23.57 -3.32
CA GLY A 136 -10.44 24.69 -2.54
C GLY A 136 -10.03 24.57 -1.06
N PRO A 137 -10.74 25.24 -0.13
CA PRO A 137 -10.45 25.14 1.29
C PRO A 137 -10.51 23.67 1.76
N VAL A 138 -9.46 23.21 2.40
CA VAL A 138 -9.34 21.84 2.88
C VAL A 138 -8.67 21.81 4.26
N ARG A 139 -8.97 20.79 5.03
CA ARG A 139 -8.22 20.44 6.24
C ARG A 139 -7.95 18.94 6.23
N MET A 140 -6.68 18.57 6.33
CA MET A 140 -6.23 17.18 6.23
C MET A 140 -5.06 16.91 7.16
N ARG A 141 -4.78 15.64 7.40
CA ARG A 141 -3.58 15.15 8.07
C ARG A 141 -3.13 13.81 7.49
N VAL A 142 -1.91 13.40 7.82
CA VAL A 142 -1.37 12.10 7.43
C VAL A 142 -1.05 11.29 8.68
N VAL A 143 -1.56 10.07 8.74
CA VAL A 143 -1.24 9.08 9.76
C VAL A 143 -0.26 8.08 9.15
N PHE A 144 0.89 7.88 9.79
CA PHE A 144 1.87 6.89 9.40
C PHE A 144 1.70 5.62 10.20
N LEU A 145 1.72 4.47 9.49
CA LEU A 145 1.56 3.15 10.09
C LEU A 145 2.77 2.28 9.74
N ARG A 146 3.09 1.35 10.63
CA ARG A 146 4.10 0.31 10.40
C ARG A 146 3.52 -1.07 10.66
N VAL A 147 3.98 -2.04 9.89
CA VAL A 147 3.79 -3.46 10.17
C VAL A 147 4.85 -3.88 11.19
N PRO A 148 4.52 -4.68 12.20
CA PRO A 148 5.48 -5.22 13.17
C PRO A 148 6.63 -5.99 12.54
#